data_ef6c064a8eaadadeb150f6bcdf63040d
#
_entry.id   ef6c064a8eaadadeb150f6bcdf63040d
#
_cell.length_a   1.000
_cell.length_b   1.000
_cell.length_c   1.000
_cell.angle_alpha   90.00
_cell.angle_beta   90.00
_cell.angle_gamma   90.00
#
_symmetry.space_group_name_H-M   'P 1'
#
loop_
_entity.id
_entity.type
_entity.pdbx_description
1 polymer ?
#
loop_
_entity_poly.entity_id
_entity_poly.type
_entity_poly.pdbx_seq_one_letter_code
_entity_poly.pdbx_strand_id
1 'polypeptide(L)'
;MDVEAFFEGMPFASLLGIEVTECADGHAEGRLEMTEDLSWNADRLMAHGGVTFTLADTVGGAALVSVVDQPVPTIDMRIDYLSAGTGDLYAEADVVRVGGDVGVVDVDVYAEADDGEEENMLIADARGVYKTG
;
A
#
# COMPACT_ATOMS: atom_id res chain seq x y z
N MET A 1 6.78 17.08 8.59
CA MET A 1 6.75 15.83 9.39
C MET A 1 7.67 14.81 8.71
N ASP A 2 8.31 13.96 9.49
CA ASP A 2 9.09 12.85 8.92
C ASP A 2 8.12 11.70 8.59
N VAL A 3 7.77 11.58 7.33
CA VAL A 3 6.76 10.63 6.85
C VAL A 3 7.21 9.19 7.05
N GLU A 4 8.48 8.90 6.76
CA GLU A 4 9.02 7.55 6.92
C GLU A 4 8.99 7.13 8.39
N ALA A 5 9.41 8.00 9.30
CA ALA A 5 9.38 7.74 10.73
C ALA A 5 7.94 7.56 11.25
N PHE A 6 6.98 8.32 10.72
CA PHE A 6 5.58 8.19 11.06
C PHE A 6 5.04 6.80 10.72
N PHE A 7 5.33 6.30 9.51
CA PHE A 7 4.86 4.97 9.10
C PHE A 7 5.62 3.84 9.77
N GLU A 8 6.93 4.01 10.05
CA GLU A 8 7.70 3.06 10.84
C GLU A 8 7.15 2.88 12.26
N GLY A 9 6.62 3.96 12.83
CA GLY A 9 6.03 3.95 14.18
C GLY A 9 4.57 3.49 14.22
N MET A 10 3.97 3.16 13.09
CA MET A 10 2.58 2.73 13.02
C MET A 10 2.44 1.25 13.42
N PRO A 11 1.81 0.93 14.58
CA PRO A 11 1.81 -0.44 15.09
C PRO A 11 1.27 -1.49 14.13
N PHE A 12 0.17 -1.19 13.44
CA PHE A 12 -0.44 -2.17 12.55
C PHE A 12 0.41 -2.42 11.30
N ALA A 13 1.00 -1.37 10.73
CA ALA A 13 1.92 -1.54 9.61
C ALA A 13 3.14 -2.36 10.02
N SER A 14 3.67 -2.12 11.22
CA SER A 14 4.78 -2.89 11.78
C SER A 14 4.41 -4.35 12.01
N LEU A 15 3.21 -4.62 12.49
CA LEU A 15 2.71 -5.98 12.71
C LEU A 15 2.72 -6.79 11.40
N LEU A 16 2.31 -6.18 10.30
CA LEU A 16 2.30 -6.83 8.99
C LEU A 16 3.65 -6.79 8.28
N GLY A 17 4.61 -6.00 8.77
CA GLY A 17 5.90 -5.85 8.14
C GLY A 17 5.89 -4.93 6.91
N ILE A 18 4.97 -3.97 6.87
CA ILE A 18 4.90 -3.00 5.78
C ILE A 18 6.01 -1.97 5.93
N GLU A 19 6.78 -1.78 4.87
CA GLU A 19 7.83 -0.79 4.79
C GLU A 19 7.53 0.20 3.67
N VAL A 20 7.45 1.49 4.01
CA VAL A 20 7.34 2.56 3.02
C VAL A 20 8.75 2.88 2.56
N THR A 21 9.05 2.55 1.32
CA THR A 21 10.42 2.62 0.76
C THR A 21 10.70 3.94 0.05
N GLU A 22 9.66 4.63 -0.41
CA GLU A 22 9.77 5.93 -1.05
C GLU A 22 8.53 6.74 -0.76
N CYS A 23 8.68 8.03 -0.48
CA CYS A 23 7.56 8.91 -0.20
C CYS A 23 7.95 10.36 -0.41
N ALA A 24 7.52 10.96 -1.52
CA ALA A 24 7.80 12.36 -1.84
C ALA A 24 6.85 12.87 -2.94
N ASP A 25 6.48 14.13 -2.84
CA ASP A 25 5.79 14.87 -3.92
C ASP A 25 4.53 14.18 -4.47
N GLY A 26 3.76 13.55 -3.60
CA GLY A 26 2.52 12.89 -3.98
C GLY A 26 2.68 11.49 -4.54
N HIS A 27 3.88 10.93 -4.45
CA HIS A 27 4.19 9.55 -4.84
C HIS A 27 4.73 8.77 -3.65
N ALA A 28 4.32 7.53 -3.49
CA ALA A 28 4.87 6.64 -2.48
C ALA A 28 4.99 5.21 -3.00
N GLU A 29 5.93 4.48 -2.44
CA GLU A 29 6.14 3.07 -2.72
C GLU A 29 6.31 2.33 -1.41
N GLY A 30 5.88 1.09 -1.37
CA GLY A 30 5.98 0.28 -0.17
C GLY A 30 6.06 -1.20 -0.50
N ARG A 31 6.55 -1.95 0.47
CA ARG A 31 6.85 -3.36 0.30
C ARG A 31 6.37 -4.14 1.53
N LEU A 32 5.95 -5.37 1.30
CA LEU A 32 5.55 -6.30 2.35
C LEU A 32 6.15 -7.66 2.04
N GLU A 33 6.96 -8.17 2.97
CA GLU A 33 7.49 -9.53 2.89
C GLU A 33 6.46 -10.50 3.39
N MET A 34 6.11 -11.51 2.58
CA MET A 34 5.08 -12.48 2.93
C MET A 34 5.58 -13.48 3.96
N THR A 35 4.70 -13.79 4.90
CA THR A 35 4.89 -14.85 5.88
C THR A 35 3.63 -15.72 5.92
N GLU A 36 3.73 -16.87 6.56
CA GLU A 36 2.59 -17.79 6.69
C GLU A 36 1.37 -17.14 7.37
N ASP A 37 1.62 -16.27 8.36
CA ASP A 37 0.55 -15.61 9.12
C ASP A 37 -0.27 -14.64 8.26
N LEU A 38 0.27 -14.19 7.13
CA LEU A 38 -0.38 -13.26 6.22
C LEU A 38 -1.07 -13.93 5.04
N SER A 39 -0.91 -15.26 4.93
CA SER A 39 -1.44 -16.04 3.82
C SER A 39 -2.84 -16.58 4.14
N TRP A 40 -3.71 -16.63 3.14
CA TRP A 40 -4.99 -17.33 3.27
C TRP A 40 -4.85 -18.83 3.00
N ASN A 41 -3.72 -19.26 2.45
CA ASN A 41 -3.47 -20.64 2.02
C ASN A 41 -2.32 -21.22 2.84
N ALA A 42 -2.53 -22.42 3.42
CA ALA A 42 -1.53 -23.06 4.26
C ALA A 42 -0.35 -23.66 3.49
N ASP A 43 -0.55 -23.97 2.20
CA ASP A 43 0.44 -24.65 1.38
C ASP A 43 1.30 -23.73 0.51
N ARG A 44 0.82 -22.49 0.28
CA ARG A 44 1.49 -21.49 -0.56
C ARG A 44 1.36 -20.13 0.07
N LEU A 45 2.39 -19.30 -0.05
CA LEU A 45 2.35 -17.92 0.45
C LEU A 45 1.55 -17.06 -0.52
N MET A 46 0.27 -16.93 -0.26
CA MET A 46 -0.66 -16.12 -1.05
C MET A 46 -1.34 -15.13 -0.13
N ALA A 47 -1.08 -13.84 -0.31
CA ALA A 47 -1.57 -12.80 0.56
C ALA A 47 -3.10 -12.85 0.72
N HIS A 48 -3.56 -12.87 1.98
CA HIS A 48 -4.97 -12.65 2.27
C HIS A 48 -5.38 -11.29 1.70
N GLY A 49 -6.58 -11.18 1.13
CA GLY A 49 -7.04 -9.93 0.53
C GLY A 49 -6.97 -8.74 1.48
N GLY A 50 -7.17 -8.96 2.78
CA GLY A 50 -7.02 -7.92 3.80
C GLY A 50 -5.59 -7.40 3.95
N VAL A 51 -4.59 -8.24 3.68
CA VAL A 51 -3.18 -7.84 3.69
C VAL A 51 -2.89 -6.92 2.50
N THR A 52 -3.31 -7.31 1.31
CA THR A 52 -3.17 -6.50 0.10
C THR A 52 -3.89 -5.16 0.27
N PHE A 53 -5.09 -5.17 0.84
CA PHE A 53 -5.86 -3.97 1.15
C PHE A 53 -5.10 -3.04 2.10
N THR A 54 -4.54 -3.58 3.18
CA THR A 54 -3.79 -2.79 4.16
C THR A 54 -2.54 -2.16 3.55
N LEU A 55 -1.82 -2.92 2.71
CA LEU A 55 -0.66 -2.38 2.00
C LEU A 55 -1.08 -1.21 1.10
N ALA A 56 -2.15 -1.38 0.32
CA ALA A 56 -2.66 -0.33 -0.56
C ALA A 56 -3.07 0.92 0.23
N ASP A 57 -3.79 0.74 1.33
CA ASP A 57 -4.24 1.84 2.18
C ASP A 57 -3.06 2.59 2.82
N THR A 58 -2.08 1.86 3.32
CA THR A 58 -0.91 2.44 3.98
C THR A 58 -0.06 3.24 2.99
N VAL A 59 0.25 2.66 1.84
CA VAL A 59 1.08 3.32 0.82
C VAL A 59 0.33 4.49 0.19
N GLY A 60 -0.99 4.33 -0.04
CA GLY A 60 -1.84 5.41 -0.53
C GLY A 60 -1.87 6.60 0.43
N GLY A 61 -2.02 6.34 1.72
CA GLY A 61 -1.96 7.37 2.76
C GLY A 61 -0.60 8.06 2.78
N ALA A 62 0.48 7.30 2.62
CA ALA A 62 1.83 7.87 2.59
C ALA A 62 2.01 8.86 1.44
N ALA A 63 1.51 8.54 0.24
CA ALA A 63 1.57 9.45 -0.89
C ALA A 63 0.89 10.79 -0.58
N LEU A 64 -0.28 10.73 0.05
CA LEU A 64 -1.03 11.94 0.38
C LEU A 64 -0.36 12.73 1.52
N VAL A 65 0.14 12.06 2.55
CA VAL A 65 0.86 12.70 3.66
C VAL A 65 2.08 13.47 3.15
N SER A 66 2.74 12.98 2.10
CA SER A 66 3.89 13.66 1.50
C SER A 66 3.55 15.05 0.95
N VAL A 67 2.27 15.30 0.63
CA VAL A 67 1.79 16.57 0.09
C VAL A 67 1.15 17.44 1.18
N VAL A 68 0.34 16.85 2.06
CA VAL A 68 -0.42 17.64 3.06
C VAL A 68 0.28 17.77 4.41
N ASP A 69 1.33 17.01 4.63
CA ASP A 69 2.19 17.08 5.82
C ASP A 69 1.43 16.89 7.15
N GLN A 70 0.43 16.01 7.14
CA GLN A 70 -0.36 15.66 8.33
C GLN A 70 -0.97 14.27 8.15
N PRO A 71 -1.34 13.58 9.24
CA PRO A 71 -2.04 12.30 9.14
C PRO A 71 -3.35 12.44 8.37
N VAL A 72 -3.68 11.44 7.58
CA VAL A 72 -4.86 11.44 6.71
C VAL A 72 -5.70 10.19 7.00
N PRO A 73 -6.74 10.30 7.84
CA PRO A 73 -7.63 9.16 8.08
C PRO A 73 -8.32 8.72 6.79
N THR A 74 -8.42 7.41 6.58
CA THR A 74 -9.09 6.85 5.42
C THR A 74 -10.60 7.01 5.56
N ILE A 75 -11.25 7.54 4.52
CA ILE A 75 -12.70 7.64 4.43
C ILE A 75 -13.27 6.44 3.69
N ASP A 76 -12.66 6.10 2.55
CA ASP A 76 -13.10 5.02 1.69
C ASP A 76 -11.92 4.49 0.88
N MET A 77 -11.94 3.18 0.64
CA MET A 77 -10.96 2.55 -0.24
C MET A 77 -11.68 1.48 -1.06
N ARG A 78 -11.64 1.66 -2.36
CA ARG A 78 -12.13 0.63 -3.28
C ARG A 78 -10.93 -0.09 -3.87
N ILE A 79 -10.99 -1.42 -3.85
CA ILE A 79 -9.93 -2.27 -4.41
C ILE A 79 -10.54 -3.33 -5.34
N ASP A 80 -9.90 -3.52 -6.48
CA ASP A 80 -10.21 -4.59 -7.41
C ASP A 80 -9.06 -5.59 -7.38
N TYR A 81 -9.35 -6.85 -7.03
CA TYR A 81 -8.37 -7.93 -7.02
C TYR A 81 -8.36 -8.55 -8.41
N LEU A 82 -7.26 -8.39 -9.12
CA LEU A 82 -7.14 -8.73 -10.54
C LEU A 82 -6.52 -10.11 -10.76
N SER A 83 -5.62 -10.52 -9.86
CA SER A 83 -4.87 -11.74 -9.99
C SER A 83 -4.42 -12.24 -8.63
N ALA A 84 -4.26 -13.54 -8.49
CA ALA A 84 -3.66 -14.13 -7.31
C ALA A 84 -2.14 -14.12 -7.47
N GLY A 85 -1.45 -13.38 -6.59
CA GLY A 85 0.00 -13.35 -6.57
C GLY A 85 0.56 -14.24 -5.48
N THR A 86 1.72 -14.81 -5.70
CA THR A 86 2.47 -15.54 -4.70
C THR A 86 3.73 -14.77 -4.35
N GLY A 87 4.16 -14.85 -3.08
CA GLY A 87 5.37 -14.19 -2.62
C GLY A 87 5.15 -12.76 -2.17
N ASP A 88 6.22 -11.99 -2.16
CA ASP A 88 6.25 -10.65 -1.59
C ASP A 88 5.45 -9.65 -2.43
N LEU A 89 4.94 -8.62 -1.76
CA LEU A 89 4.12 -7.60 -2.39
C LEU A 89 4.85 -6.26 -2.46
N TYR A 90 4.50 -5.49 -3.47
CA TYR A 90 5.01 -4.15 -3.70
C TYR A 90 3.86 -3.25 -4.14
N ALA A 91 3.79 -2.05 -3.60
CA ALA A 91 2.74 -1.09 -3.97
C ALA A 91 3.32 0.24 -4.42
N GLU A 92 2.67 0.86 -5.39
CA GLU A 92 2.95 2.22 -5.85
C GLU A 92 1.69 3.04 -5.75
N ALA A 93 1.80 4.25 -5.21
CA ALA A 93 0.68 5.16 -5.05
C ALA A 93 0.99 6.54 -5.59
N ASP A 94 0.01 7.14 -6.25
CA ASP A 94 0.10 8.48 -6.79
C ASP A 94 -1.14 9.28 -6.44
N VAL A 95 -0.95 10.49 -5.93
CA VAL A 95 -2.05 11.40 -5.62
C VAL A 95 -2.74 11.82 -6.92
N VAL A 96 -4.06 11.64 -6.97
CA VAL A 96 -4.90 12.08 -8.09
C VAL A 96 -5.37 13.52 -7.87
N ARG A 97 -5.78 13.83 -6.63
CA ARG A 97 -6.33 15.14 -6.29
C ARG A 97 -6.18 15.41 -4.80
N VAL A 98 -5.83 16.64 -4.47
CA VAL A 98 -5.85 17.14 -3.09
C VAL A 98 -6.89 18.25 -3.01
N GLY A 99 -7.96 18.01 -2.24
CA GLY A 99 -8.96 19.02 -1.93
C GLY A 99 -8.78 19.56 -0.51
N GLY A 100 -9.57 20.56 -0.14
CA GLY A 100 -9.52 21.13 1.21
C GLY A 100 -9.98 20.16 2.28
N ASP A 101 -10.92 19.29 1.96
CA ASP A 101 -11.52 18.33 2.91
C ASP A 101 -11.09 16.89 2.65
N VAL A 102 -10.90 16.51 1.39
CA VAL A 102 -10.53 15.15 1.02
C VAL A 102 -9.45 15.13 -0.06
N GLY A 103 -8.67 14.07 -0.06
CA GLY A 103 -7.70 13.76 -1.10
C GLY A 103 -7.99 12.38 -1.70
N VAL A 104 -7.62 12.19 -2.96
CA VAL A 104 -7.84 10.94 -3.70
C VAL A 104 -6.50 10.43 -4.22
N VAL A 105 -6.27 9.13 -4.04
CA VAL A 105 -5.02 8.48 -4.41
C VAL A 105 -5.31 7.21 -5.19
N ASP A 106 -4.57 6.97 -6.26
CA ASP A 106 -4.57 5.68 -6.97
C ASP A 106 -3.40 4.84 -6.48
N VAL A 107 -3.65 3.54 -6.29
CA VAL A 107 -2.63 2.58 -5.84
C VAL A 107 -2.67 1.34 -6.71
N ASP A 108 -1.51 0.91 -7.17
CA ASP A 108 -1.33 -0.39 -7.82
C ASP A 108 -0.51 -1.29 -6.90
N VAL A 109 -0.94 -2.55 -6.78
CA VAL A 109 -0.23 -3.55 -5.97
C VAL A 109 0.25 -4.68 -6.89
N TYR A 110 1.51 -5.05 -6.72
CA TYR A 110 2.18 -6.06 -7.52
C TYR A 110 2.65 -7.20 -6.63
N ALA A 111 2.65 -8.42 -7.19
CA ALA A 111 3.48 -9.50 -6.67
C ALA A 111 4.87 -9.32 -7.27
N GLU A 112 5.90 -9.32 -6.43
CA GLU A 112 7.27 -9.19 -6.91
C GLU A 112 7.65 -10.39 -7.77
N ALA A 113 8.39 -10.14 -8.85
CA ALA A 113 8.86 -11.20 -9.74
C ALA A 113 9.79 -12.15 -9.00
N ASP A 114 9.57 -13.46 -9.21
CA ASP A 114 10.46 -14.50 -8.73
C ASP A 114 11.73 -14.54 -9.58
N ASP A 115 12.74 -15.25 -9.09
CA ASP A 115 13.98 -15.48 -9.85
C ASP A 115 13.65 -16.09 -11.22
N GLY A 116 14.07 -15.40 -12.28
CA GLY A 116 13.84 -15.81 -13.66
C GLY A 116 12.62 -15.20 -14.33
N GLU A 117 11.79 -14.45 -13.60
CA GLU A 117 10.71 -13.66 -14.18
C GLU A 117 11.22 -12.23 -14.47
N GLU A 118 10.77 -11.64 -15.56
CA GLU A 118 11.23 -10.32 -15.98
C GLU A 118 10.47 -9.17 -15.35
N GLU A 119 9.20 -9.38 -14.99
CA GLU A 119 8.32 -8.31 -14.52
C GLU A 119 7.51 -8.71 -13.30
N ASN A 120 7.21 -7.73 -12.44
CA ASN A 120 6.25 -7.87 -11.37
C ASN A 120 4.84 -8.03 -11.97
N MET A 121 4.00 -8.81 -11.31
CA MET A 121 2.63 -9.04 -11.75
C MET A 121 1.68 -8.09 -11.02
N LEU A 122 0.89 -7.32 -11.75
CA LEU A 122 -0.16 -6.49 -11.16
C LEU A 122 -1.26 -7.39 -10.60
N ILE A 123 -1.49 -7.33 -9.30
CA ILE A 123 -2.47 -8.19 -8.62
C ILE A 123 -3.69 -7.45 -8.11
N ALA A 124 -3.58 -6.15 -7.88
CA ALA A 124 -4.70 -5.34 -7.41
C ALA A 124 -4.54 -3.89 -7.82
N ASP A 125 -5.68 -3.22 -7.96
CA ASP A 125 -5.78 -1.81 -8.32
C ASP A 125 -6.78 -1.17 -7.36
N ALA A 126 -6.41 -0.08 -6.74
CA ALA A 126 -7.21 0.55 -5.69
C ALA A 126 -7.29 2.07 -5.85
N ARG A 127 -8.38 2.62 -5.35
CA ARG A 127 -8.54 4.07 -5.21
C ARG A 127 -8.93 4.38 -3.77
N GLY A 128 -8.12 5.19 -3.10
CA GLY A 128 -8.37 5.61 -1.74
C GLY A 128 -8.84 7.06 -1.65
N VAL A 129 -9.74 7.31 -0.71
CA VAL A 129 -10.21 8.65 -0.36
C VAL A 129 -9.88 8.88 1.11
N TYR A 130 -9.22 9.98 1.40
CA TYR A 130 -8.71 10.27 2.72
C TYR A 130 -9.14 11.66 3.15
N LYS A 131 -9.28 11.85 4.46
CA LYS A 131 -9.61 13.15 5.03
C LYS A 131 -8.35 14.02 5.11
N THR A 132 -8.42 15.21 4.53
CA THR A 132 -7.30 16.20 4.52
C THR A 132 -7.64 17.47 5.28
N GLY A 133 -8.87 17.67 5.63
CA GLY A 133 -9.34 18.85 6.35
C GLY A 133 -9.82 18.61 7.76
#